data_2b659d9d8120fb48be7eafa11bccd4e7
#
_entry.id   2b659d9d8120fb48be7eafa11bccd4e7
#
_cell.length_a   1.000
_cell.length_b   1.000
_cell.length_c   1.000
_cell.angle_alpha   90.00
_cell.angle_beta   90.00
_cell.angle_gamma   90.00
#
_symmetry.space_group_name_H-M   'P 1'
#
loop_
_entity.id
_entity.type
_entity.pdbx_description
1 polymer ?
#
loop_
_entity_poly.entity_id
_entity_poly.type
_entity_poly.pdbx_seq_one_letter_code
_entity_poly.pdbx_strand_id
1 'polypeptide(L)'
;MKFPQKYRIEGEFNLLSGRKSNLFYDIEQMLLDPFYLHYIADNIPFSRHYVGILTGGLMMAQAAHMKYRDSRLSYVKNKEFVGQKPKEDWMLIDDVVTTGGSLIKAISLAESHPKRIFVAVDRRDEKEKISGIEIETLFGI
;
A
#
# COMPACT_ATOMS: atom_id res chain seq x y z
N MET A 1 -15.88 0.75 -1.39
CA MET A 1 -16.25 -0.66 -1.11
C MET A 1 -15.81 -1.02 0.30
N LYS A 2 -16.60 -1.80 1.00
CA LYS A 2 -16.17 -2.35 2.28
C LYS A 2 -15.21 -3.51 2.05
N PHE A 3 -14.29 -3.71 2.97
CA PHE A 3 -13.34 -4.81 2.89
C PHE A 3 -14.09 -6.16 2.92
N PRO A 4 -13.81 -7.09 1.99
CA PRO A 4 -14.54 -8.35 1.91
C PRO A 4 -14.26 -9.24 3.13
N GLN A 5 -15.34 -9.70 3.77
CA GLN A 5 -15.25 -10.43 5.03
C GLN A 5 -14.50 -11.77 4.93
N LYS A 6 -14.51 -12.42 3.78
CA LYS A 6 -13.80 -13.69 3.63
C LYS A 6 -12.28 -13.55 3.75
N TYR A 7 -11.75 -12.35 3.60
CA TYR A 7 -10.33 -12.06 3.77
C TYR A 7 -10.02 -11.35 5.08
N ARG A 8 -11.02 -11.14 5.92
CA ARG A 8 -10.88 -10.62 7.27
C ARG A 8 -10.89 -11.79 8.23
N ILE A 9 -9.74 -12.12 8.78
CA ILE A 9 -9.52 -13.34 9.56
C ILE A 9 -9.45 -12.97 11.03
N GLU A 10 -10.23 -13.68 11.87
CA GLU A 10 -10.19 -13.55 13.33
C GLU A 10 -9.23 -14.58 13.93
N GLY A 11 -8.53 -14.20 14.99
CA GLY A 11 -7.54 -15.05 15.66
C GLY A 11 -6.52 -14.19 16.41
N GLU A 12 -5.44 -14.80 16.85
CA GLU A 12 -4.32 -14.09 17.46
C GLU A 12 -3.22 -13.92 16.43
N PHE A 13 -2.85 -12.67 16.14
CA PHE A 13 -1.84 -12.33 15.14
C PHE A 13 -0.82 -11.36 15.71
N ASN A 14 0.44 -11.53 15.30
CA ASN A 14 1.50 -10.57 15.55
C ASN A 14 1.67 -9.72 14.28
N LEU A 15 1.46 -8.40 14.42
CA LEU A 15 1.64 -7.46 13.32
C LEU A 15 3.12 -7.11 13.16
N LEU A 16 3.49 -6.61 11.96
CA LEU A 16 4.87 -6.16 11.71
C LEU A 16 5.31 -5.05 12.65
N SER A 17 4.37 -4.27 13.17
CA SER A 17 4.63 -3.23 14.18
C SER A 17 5.00 -3.78 15.55
N GLY A 18 4.96 -5.11 15.76
CA GLY A 18 5.16 -5.76 17.06
C GLY A 18 3.90 -5.82 17.92
N ARG A 19 2.80 -5.23 17.49
CA ARG A 19 1.53 -5.25 18.21
C ARG A 19 0.81 -6.58 17.97
N LYS A 20 0.05 -7.02 18.97
CA LYS A 20 -0.85 -8.17 18.83
C LYS A 20 -2.22 -7.69 18.36
N SER A 21 -2.86 -8.46 17.49
CA SER A 21 -4.21 -8.18 17.01
C SER A 21 -5.03 -9.47 16.97
N ASN A 22 -6.33 -9.35 17.21
CA ASN A 22 -7.28 -10.44 17.01
C ASN A 22 -7.89 -10.42 15.60
N LEU A 23 -7.46 -9.51 14.74
CA LEU A 23 -7.91 -9.40 13.35
C LEU A 23 -6.71 -9.32 12.41
N PHE A 24 -6.84 -9.98 11.28
CA PHE A 24 -5.89 -9.91 10.19
C PHE A 24 -6.64 -9.66 8.88
N TYR A 25 -6.16 -8.69 8.11
CA TYR A 25 -6.68 -8.38 6.78
C TYR A 25 -5.76 -9.00 5.75
N ASP A 26 -6.19 -10.10 5.15
CA ASP A 26 -5.37 -10.88 4.23
C ASP A 26 -5.45 -10.31 2.82
N ILE A 27 -4.77 -9.20 2.61
CA ILE A 27 -4.75 -8.51 1.32
C ILE A 27 -4.09 -9.36 0.24
N GLU A 28 -3.01 -10.06 0.58
CA GLU A 28 -2.29 -10.87 -0.40
C GLU A 28 -3.18 -11.95 -1.00
N GLN A 29 -3.97 -12.66 -0.17
CA GLN A 29 -4.93 -13.63 -0.67
C GLN A 29 -6.03 -12.97 -1.51
N MET A 30 -6.50 -11.82 -1.06
CA MET A 30 -7.52 -11.06 -1.80
C MET A 30 -7.03 -10.68 -3.19
N LEU A 31 -5.75 -10.31 -3.32
CA LEU A 31 -5.16 -9.91 -4.60
C LEU A 31 -4.97 -11.06 -5.58
N LEU A 32 -5.08 -12.30 -5.12
CA LEU A 32 -5.08 -13.47 -6.01
C LEU A 32 -6.44 -13.68 -6.68
N ASP A 33 -7.48 -13.00 -6.21
CA ASP A 33 -8.79 -12.99 -6.84
C ASP A 33 -8.81 -11.89 -7.90
N PRO A 34 -9.00 -12.22 -9.19
CA PRO A 34 -9.00 -11.23 -10.27
C PRO A 34 -10.00 -10.09 -10.09
N PHE A 35 -11.13 -10.35 -9.47
CA PHE A 35 -12.14 -9.33 -9.21
C PHE A 35 -11.57 -8.19 -8.35
N TYR A 36 -10.90 -8.53 -7.25
CA TYR A 36 -10.34 -7.51 -6.35
C TYR A 36 -9.08 -6.87 -6.92
N LEU A 37 -8.27 -7.63 -7.64
CA LEU A 37 -7.11 -7.08 -8.31
C LEU A 37 -7.51 -6.02 -9.34
N HIS A 38 -8.53 -6.29 -10.15
CA HIS A 38 -9.08 -5.31 -11.10
C HIS A 38 -9.69 -4.11 -10.41
N TYR A 39 -10.44 -4.34 -9.33
CA TYR A 39 -11.01 -3.25 -8.53
C TYR A 39 -9.93 -2.30 -8.03
N ILE A 40 -8.85 -2.84 -7.50
CA ILE A 40 -7.73 -2.04 -7.00
C ILE A 40 -7.07 -1.27 -8.14
N ALA A 41 -6.77 -1.93 -9.25
CA ALA A 41 -6.17 -1.29 -10.42
C ALA A 41 -7.05 -0.13 -10.94
N ASP A 42 -8.37 -0.33 -10.97
CA ASP A 42 -9.30 0.67 -11.46
C ASP A 42 -9.46 1.87 -10.52
N ASN A 43 -9.17 1.70 -9.25
CA ASN A 43 -9.35 2.75 -8.25
C ASN A 43 -8.04 3.43 -7.83
N ILE A 44 -6.91 3.00 -8.33
CA ILE A 44 -5.64 3.71 -8.17
C ILE A 44 -5.44 4.59 -9.41
N PRO A 45 -5.37 5.92 -9.22
CA PRO A 45 -5.22 6.83 -10.35
C PRO A 45 -3.83 6.75 -10.99
N PHE A 46 -3.67 7.39 -12.13
CA PHE A 46 -2.38 7.48 -12.80
C PHE A 46 -1.33 8.15 -11.93
N SER A 47 -0.13 7.59 -11.95
CA SER A 47 1.08 8.22 -11.43
C SER A 47 2.23 7.93 -12.39
N ARG A 48 3.17 8.84 -12.47
CA ARG A 48 4.37 8.62 -13.29
C ARG A 48 5.24 7.51 -12.74
N HIS A 49 5.22 7.34 -11.41
CA HIS A 49 6.06 6.34 -10.75
C HIS A 49 5.30 5.74 -9.57
N TYR A 50 5.02 4.46 -9.65
CA TYR A 50 4.43 3.69 -8.56
C TYR A 50 5.53 3.03 -7.75
N VAL A 51 5.44 3.16 -6.44
CA VAL A 51 6.37 2.49 -5.51
C VAL A 51 5.54 1.67 -4.54
N GLY A 52 5.71 0.36 -4.58
CA GLY A 52 5.04 -0.55 -3.66
C GLY A 52 5.96 -0.99 -2.53
N ILE A 53 5.39 -1.23 -1.37
CA ILE A 53 6.12 -1.86 -0.26
C ILE A 53 5.85 -3.37 -0.34
N LEU A 54 6.90 -4.17 -0.33
CA LEU A 54 6.82 -5.62 -0.41
C LEU A 54 6.02 -6.17 0.79
N THR A 55 5.04 -7.06 0.63
CA THR A 55 4.66 -7.80 -0.57
C THR A 55 3.36 -7.27 -1.17
N GLY A 56 2.33 -7.03 -0.37
CA GLY A 56 1.00 -6.64 -0.83
C GLY A 56 1.01 -5.30 -1.56
N GLY A 57 1.79 -4.34 -1.07
CA GLY A 57 1.94 -3.04 -1.72
C GLY A 57 2.53 -3.15 -3.13
N LEU A 58 3.50 -4.04 -3.33
CA LEU A 58 4.05 -4.30 -4.67
C LEU A 58 3.00 -4.89 -5.59
N MET A 59 2.22 -5.85 -5.12
CA MET A 59 1.15 -6.47 -5.94
C MET A 59 0.15 -5.41 -6.41
N MET A 60 -0.25 -4.50 -5.53
CA MET A 60 -1.17 -3.41 -5.86
C MET A 60 -0.54 -2.41 -6.82
N ALA A 61 0.70 -2.02 -6.57
CA ALA A 61 1.44 -1.09 -7.42
C ALA A 61 1.64 -1.65 -8.82
N GLN A 62 1.94 -2.94 -8.93
CA GLN A 62 2.09 -3.60 -10.23
C GLN A 62 0.77 -3.62 -10.99
N ALA A 63 -0.34 -3.87 -10.34
CA ALA A 63 -1.66 -3.85 -10.97
C ALA A 63 -1.96 -2.47 -11.58
N ALA A 64 -1.69 -1.40 -10.83
CA ALA A 64 -1.86 -0.04 -11.34
C ALA A 64 -0.89 0.27 -12.49
N HIS A 65 0.36 -0.12 -12.34
CA HIS A 65 1.40 0.08 -13.36
C HIS A 65 1.03 -0.59 -14.69
N MET A 66 0.52 -1.80 -14.64
CA MET A 66 0.13 -2.53 -15.85
C MET A 66 -1.00 -1.83 -16.62
N LYS A 67 -1.83 -1.07 -15.95
CA LYS A 67 -2.89 -0.27 -16.57
C LYS A 67 -2.33 0.96 -17.28
N TYR A 68 -1.23 1.51 -16.82
CA TYR A 68 -0.64 2.76 -17.33
C TYR A 68 0.77 2.51 -17.83
N ARG A 69 0.91 2.23 -19.13
CA ARG A 69 2.17 1.82 -19.76
C ARG A 69 3.31 2.84 -19.65
N ASP A 70 2.96 4.12 -19.55
CA ASP A 70 3.97 5.19 -19.45
C ASP A 70 4.47 5.40 -18.02
N SER A 71 3.95 4.66 -17.08
CA SER A 71 4.38 4.73 -15.69
C SER A 71 5.65 3.90 -15.45
N ARG A 72 6.29 4.16 -14.33
CA ARG A 72 7.41 3.38 -13.83
C ARG A 72 6.99 2.62 -12.59
N LEU A 73 7.69 1.53 -12.31
CA LEU A 73 7.45 0.73 -11.11
C LEU A 73 8.77 0.44 -10.41
N SER A 74 8.79 0.66 -9.13
CA SER A 74 9.83 0.15 -8.24
C SER A 74 9.20 -0.29 -6.92
N TYR A 75 9.97 -0.91 -6.06
CA TYR A 75 9.43 -1.33 -4.77
C TYR A 75 10.49 -1.26 -3.67
N VAL A 76 10.00 -1.25 -2.45
CA VAL A 76 10.85 -1.24 -1.26
C VAL A 76 10.90 -2.64 -0.70
N LYS A 77 12.12 -3.16 -0.56
CA LYS A 77 12.41 -4.45 0.05
C LYS A 77 13.42 -4.22 1.17
N ASN A 78 13.02 -4.52 2.40
CA ASN A 78 13.83 -4.21 3.57
C ASN A 78 14.13 -2.70 3.64
N LYS A 79 15.37 -2.29 3.48
CA LYS A 79 15.80 -0.89 3.62
C LYS A 79 16.31 -0.30 2.31
N GLU A 80 15.88 -0.83 1.17
CA GLU A 80 16.38 -0.36 -0.12
C GLU A 80 15.31 -0.43 -1.19
N PHE A 81 15.51 0.37 -2.24
CA PHE A 81 14.68 0.30 -3.44
C PHE A 81 15.19 -0.78 -4.38
N VAL A 82 14.25 -1.53 -4.94
CA VAL A 82 14.50 -2.37 -6.11
C VAL A 82 13.88 -1.64 -7.29
N GLY A 83 14.65 -1.43 -8.33
CA GLY A 83 14.30 -0.56 -9.44
C GLY A 83 14.79 0.85 -9.22
N GLN A 84 14.31 1.78 -10.04
CA GLN A 84 14.72 3.18 -9.98
C GLN A 84 14.17 3.85 -8.71
N LYS A 85 15.04 4.56 -7.99
CA LYS A 85 14.62 5.38 -6.86
C LYS A 85 13.73 6.52 -7.34
N PRO A 86 12.57 6.74 -6.71
CA PRO A 86 11.64 7.78 -7.19
C PRO A 86 12.19 9.18 -6.91
N LYS A 87 11.89 10.12 -7.81
CA LYS A 87 12.32 11.51 -7.70
C LYS A 87 11.16 12.49 -7.66
N GLU A 88 10.27 12.41 -8.65
CA GLU A 88 9.16 13.36 -8.79
C GLU A 88 7.87 12.63 -9.13
N ASP A 89 6.74 13.19 -8.70
CA ASP A 89 5.41 12.70 -9.04
C ASP A 89 5.23 11.19 -8.82
N TRP A 90 5.65 10.73 -7.65
CA TRP A 90 5.53 9.32 -7.33
C TRP A 90 4.45 9.05 -6.28
N MET A 91 3.95 7.84 -6.32
CA MET A 91 2.89 7.37 -5.44
C MET A 91 3.40 6.18 -4.63
N LEU A 92 3.25 6.27 -3.31
CA LEU A 92 3.60 5.18 -2.41
C LEU A 92 2.37 4.33 -2.14
N ILE A 93 2.53 3.01 -2.26
CA ILE A 93 1.43 2.05 -2.12
C ILE A 93 1.81 0.97 -1.12
N ASP A 94 0.94 0.74 -0.14
CA ASP A 94 1.06 -0.36 0.80
C ASP A 94 -0.31 -1.04 0.96
N ASP A 95 -0.32 -2.22 1.56
CA ASP A 95 -1.55 -2.97 1.76
C ASP A 95 -2.31 -2.50 3.01
N VAL A 96 -1.73 -2.62 4.19
CA VAL A 96 -2.38 -2.27 5.45
C VAL A 96 -1.50 -1.32 6.26
N VAL A 97 -2.10 -0.26 6.77
CA VAL A 97 -1.43 0.66 7.70
C VAL A 97 -1.95 0.37 9.11
N THR A 98 -1.03 0.14 10.02
CA THR A 98 -1.34 -0.01 11.46
C THR A 98 -0.81 1.16 12.27
N THR A 99 0.46 1.50 12.11
CA THR A 99 1.11 2.65 12.77
C THR A 99 1.61 3.69 11.78
N GLY A 100 1.84 3.28 10.53
CA GLY A 100 2.46 4.13 9.52
C GLY A 100 3.98 4.00 9.44
N GLY A 101 4.57 3.12 10.26
CA GLY A 101 6.03 2.96 10.32
C GLY A 101 6.65 2.55 9.00
N SER A 102 6.03 1.61 8.28
CA SER A 102 6.53 1.16 6.97
C SER A 102 6.51 2.27 5.93
N LEU A 103 5.46 3.08 5.94
CA LEU A 103 5.34 4.23 5.03
C LEU A 103 6.42 5.27 5.33
N ILE A 104 6.62 5.60 6.60
CA ILE A 104 7.63 6.57 7.03
C ILE A 104 9.03 6.10 6.63
N LYS A 105 9.34 4.82 6.84
CA LYS A 105 10.63 4.24 6.44
C LYS A 105 10.83 4.33 4.93
N ALA A 106 9.84 3.98 4.13
CA ALA A 106 9.93 4.04 2.67
C ALA A 106 10.19 5.48 2.20
N ILE A 107 9.48 6.45 2.76
CA ILE A 107 9.65 7.87 2.43
C ILE A 107 11.06 8.34 2.81
N SER A 108 11.59 7.90 3.94
CA SER A 108 12.93 8.28 4.39
C SER A 108 14.04 7.77 3.47
N LEU A 109 13.80 6.69 2.74
CA LEU A 109 14.77 6.14 1.78
C LEU A 109 14.79 6.90 0.45
N ALA A 110 13.72 7.62 0.14
CA ALA A 110 13.61 8.39 -1.10
C ALA A 110 14.24 9.78 -0.97
N GLU A 111 14.54 10.40 -2.10
CA GLU A 111 15.10 11.76 -2.14
C GLU A 111 14.02 12.85 -2.07
N SER A 112 12.77 12.46 -2.26
CA SER A 112 11.62 13.37 -2.24
C SER A 112 10.44 12.69 -1.55
N HIS A 113 9.43 13.49 -1.20
CA HIS A 113 8.18 12.97 -0.65
C HIS A 113 7.27 12.49 -1.79
N PRO A 114 6.48 11.43 -1.57
CA PRO A 114 5.49 11.04 -2.56
C PRO A 114 4.43 12.11 -2.70
N LYS A 115 3.83 12.19 -3.86
CA LYS A 115 2.72 13.10 -4.11
C LYS A 115 1.42 12.58 -3.47
N ARG A 116 1.24 11.25 -3.46
CA ARG A 116 0.08 10.59 -2.89
C ARG A 116 0.49 9.28 -2.22
N ILE A 117 -0.30 8.86 -1.25
CA ILE A 117 -0.14 7.57 -0.57
C ILE A 117 -1.46 6.82 -0.65
N PHE A 118 -1.43 5.61 -1.19
CA PHE A 118 -2.59 4.72 -1.27
C PHE A 118 -2.36 3.44 -0.48
N VAL A 119 -3.37 3.02 0.25
CA VAL A 119 -3.36 1.74 0.95
C VAL A 119 -4.70 1.03 0.73
N ALA A 120 -4.72 -0.28 0.87
CA ALA A 120 -5.97 -1.00 0.81
C ALA A 120 -6.82 -0.73 2.07
N VAL A 121 -6.20 -0.81 3.23
CA VAL A 121 -6.88 -0.68 4.53
C VAL A 121 -6.05 0.18 5.47
N ASP A 122 -6.69 1.15 6.13
CA ASP A 122 -6.07 1.95 7.19
C ASP A 122 -6.72 1.59 8.52
N ARG A 123 -5.96 0.93 9.39
CA ARG A 123 -6.43 0.45 10.69
C ARG A 123 -6.15 1.42 11.84
N ARG A 124 -5.58 2.57 11.56
CA ARG A 124 -5.29 3.55 12.60
C ARG A 124 -6.56 4.14 13.17
N ASP A 125 -6.58 4.37 14.47
CA ASP A 125 -7.72 5.04 15.13
C ASP A 125 -7.78 6.50 14.72
N GLU A 126 -6.63 7.17 14.65
CA GLU A 126 -6.51 8.54 14.19
C GLU A 126 -5.90 8.57 12.79
N LYS A 127 -6.62 9.19 11.86
CA LYS A 127 -6.22 9.22 10.44
C LYS A 127 -5.36 10.45 10.15
N GLU A 128 -4.24 10.57 10.85
CA GLU A 128 -3.31 11.67 10.68
C GLU A 128 -2.55 11.56 9.35
N LYS A 129 -2.10 12.71 8.85
CA LYS A 129 -1.21 12.76 7.69
C LYS A 129 0.13 12.11 8.02
N ILE A 130 0.75 11.51 7.01
CA ILE A 130 2.12 11.00 7.09
C ILE A 130 2.98 11.86 6.19
N SER A 131 4.02 12.46 6.75
CA SER A 131 4.91 13.38 6.02
C SER A 131 4.15 14.50 5.31
N GLY A 132 3.08 14.98 5.92
CA GLY A 132 2.23 16.02 5.36
C GLY A 132 1.23 15.55 4.30
N ILE A 133 1.11 14.25 4.07
CA ILE A 133 0.29 13.68 3.00
C ILE A 133 -0.84 12.84 3.60
N GLU A 134 -2.06 13.06 3.13
CA GLU A 134 -3.20 12.24 3.53
C GLU A 134 -3.07 10.85 2.93
N ILE A 135 -3.46 9.83 3.71
CA ILE A 135 -3.53 8.46 3.23
C ILE A 135 -4.90 8.23 2.62
N GLU A 136 -4.92 7.76 1.37
CA GLU A 136 -6.14 7.39 0.66
C GLU A 136 -6.34 5.89 0.77
N THR A 137 -7.53 5.46 1.14
CA THR A 137 -7.86 4.05 1.33
C THR A 137 -8.80 3.56 0.26
N LEU A 138 -8.62 2.31 -0.14
CA LEU A 138 -9.47 1.67 -1.15
C LEU A 138 -10.67 0.96 -0.52
N PHE A 139 -10.52 0.46 0.69
CA PHE A 139 -11.58 -0.26 1.39
C PHE A 139 -11.86 0.36 2.76
N GLY A 140 -13.13 0.55 3.05
CA GLY A 140 -13.59 0.88 4.40
C GLY A 140 -13.63 -0.37 5.29
N ILE A 141 -13.43 -0.17 6.60
CA ILE A 141 -13.46 -1.26 7.57
C ILE A 141 -14.42 -0.97 8.73
#